data_ac734e24068768fb0d5799bf3460278c
#
_entry.id   ac734e24068768fb0d5799bf3460278c
#
_cell.length_a   1.000
_cell.length_b   1.000
_cell.length_c   1.000
_cell.angle_alpha   90.00
_cell.angle_beta   90.00
_cell.angle_gamma   90.00
#
_symmetry.space_group_name_H-M   'P 1'
#
loop_
_entity.id
_entity.type
_entity.pdbx_description
1 polymer ?
#
loop_
_entity_poly.entity_id
_entity_poly.type
_entity_poly.pdbx_seq_one_letter_code
_entity_poly.pdbx_strand_id
1 'polypeptide(L)'
;VQVYSAVVDATLRPKFRQRGYGSVVLLAGQTVPLCGAPKPQEIPCIRPDEMGRLRATSASSLQLFADGLVGTARTAITESFAARNSRSLTLPSLVRSDVLLLEPVRLAEESQRLSSPGASGLGGFSAPGYSRDGQAVVYAFYLCGNMCGYACFVLLDRGESGWRVQSTHLLWVS
;
A
#
# COMPACT_ATOMS: atom_id res chain seq x y z
N VAL A 1 4.44 -7.91 -9.84
CA VAL A 1 4.44 -6.64 -10.61
C VAL A 1 3.02 -6.17 -10.88
N GLN A 2 2.15 -6.99 -11.48
CA GLN A 2 0.79 -6.60 -11.88
C GLN A 2 -0.10 -6.08 -10.73
N VAL A 3 -0.02 -6.69 -9.54
CA VAL A 3 -0.75 -6.23 -8.34
C VAL A 3 -0.40 -4.78 -8.02
N TYR A 4 0.88 -4.44 -7.97
CA TYR A 4 1.30 -3.08 -7.66
C TYR A 4 0.89 -2.06 -8.72
N SER A 5 0.94 -2.45 -10.01
CA SER A 5 0.45 -1.59 -11.10
C SER A 5 -1.03 -1.24 -10.93
N ALA A 6 -1.87 -2.22 -10.60
CA ALA A 6 -3.29 -1.98 -10.33
C ALA A 6 -3.51 -1.04 -9.14
N VAL A 7 -2.72 -1.20 -8.05
CA VAL A 7 -2.81 -0.32 -6.88
C VAL A 7 -2.34 1.10 -7.20
N VAL A 8 -1.23 1.27 -7.95
CA VAL A 8 -0.78 2.60 -8.42
C VAL A 8 -1.88 3.33 -9.15
N ASP A 9 -2.50 2.67 -10.11
CA ASP A 9 -3.52 3.28 -10.96
C ASP A 9 -4.78 3.69 -10.19
N ALA A 10 -5.21 2.83 -9.27
CA ALA A 10 -6.45 3.05 -8.54
C ALA A 10 -6.31 4.00 -7.34
N THR A 11 -5.17 4.03 -6.68
CA THR A 11 -5.03 4.72 -5.39
C THR A 11 -4.03 5.88 -5.42
N LEU A 12 -2.82 5.68 -5.90
CA LEU A 12 -1.76 6.68 -5.80
C LEU A 12 -1.81 7.71 -6.92
N ARG A 13 -1.93 7.27 -8.17
CA ARG A 13 -1.94 8.18 -9.33
C ARG A 13 -2.99 9.29 -9.24
N PRO A 14 -4.25 9.05 -8.82
CA PRO A 14 -5.22 10.13 -8.66
C PRO A 14 -4.74 11.21 -7.68
N LYS A 15 -4.05 10.81 -6.59
CA LYS A 15 -3.55 11.75 -5.56
C LYS A 15 -2.40 12.60 -6.06
N PHE A 16 -1.46 12.01 -6.80
CA PHE A 16 -0.38 12.76 -7.42
C PHE A 16 -0.90 13.79 -8.42
N ARG A 17 -1.87 13.41 -9.26
CA ARG A 17 -2.51 14.33 -10.22
C ARG A 17 -3.27 15.48 -9.57
N GLN A 18 -4.05 15.19 -8.53
CA GLN A 18 -4.82 16.22 -7.81
C GLN A 18 -3.96 17.33 -7.21
N ARG A 19 -2.69 17.03 -6.91
CA ARG A 19 -1.74 17.97 -6.32
C ARG A 19 -0.88 18.71 -7.32
N GLY A 20 -1.04 18.47 -8.62
CA GLY A 20 -0.24 19.12 -9.66
C GLY A 20 1.22 18.63 -9.74
N TYR A 21 1.54 17.50 -9.15
CA TYR A 21 2.90 16.92 -9.09
C TYR A 21 3.30 16.16 -10.37
N GLY A 22 2.80 16.57 -11.50
CA GLY A 22 3.16 15.94 -12.78
C GLY A 22 2.62 14.51 -12.93
N SER A 23 3.22 13.76 -13.87
CA SER A 23 2.77 12.39 -14.18
C SER A 23 3.56 11.29 -13.45
N VAL A 24 4.66 11.64 -12.78
CA VAL A 24 5.54 10.66 -12.14
C VAL A 24 5.13 10.39 -10.71
N VAL A 25 4.94 9.10 -10.38
CA VAL A 25 4.64 8.62 -9.04
C VAL A 25 5.94 8.18 -8.37
N LEU A 26 6.31 8.81 -7.25
CA LEU A 26 7.46 8.42 -6.44
C LEU A 26 7.04 7.31 -5.47
N LEU A 27 7.75 6.20 -5.49
CA LEU A 27 7.49 5.06 -4.61
C LEU A 27 8.74 4.67 -3.82
N ALA A 28 8.55 4.32 -2.55
CA ALA A 28 9.57 3.62 -1.79
C ALA A 28 9.93 2.30 -2.49
N GLY A 29 11.21 2.08 -2.74
CA GLY A 29 11.72 0.86 -3.40
C GLY A 29 11.67 -0.38 -2.52
N GLN A 30 11.22 -0.24 -1.27
CA GLN A 30 11.01 -1.32 -0.31
C GLN A 30 9.58 -1.36 0.19
N THR A 31 9.12 -2.57 0.53
CA THR A 31 7.76 -2.76 1.06
C THR A 31 7.67 -2.28 2.51
N VAL A 32 6.46 -1.84 2.88
CA VAL A 32 6.07 -1.48 4.26
C VAL A 32 5.89 -2.76 5.07
N PRO A 33 6.70 -3.00 6.10
CA PRO A 33 6.55 -4.16 6.96
C PRO A 33 5.60 -3.90 8.13
N LEU A 34 5.30 -4.94 8.91
CA LEU A 34 4.66 -4.79 10.21
C LEU A 34 5.58 -4.04 11.18
N CYS A 35 5.01 -3.25 12.10
CA CYS A 35 5.78 -2.59 13.14
C CYS A 35 6.50 -3.62 14.03
N GLY A 36 7.77 -3.32 14.37
CA GLY A 36 8.68 -4.23 15.04
C GLY A 36 9.61 -5.01 14.11
N ALA A 37 9.32 -5.05 12.79
CA ALA A 37 10.22 -5.64 11.82
C ALA A 37 11.35 -4.65 11.43
N PRO A 38 12.54 -5.15 11.07
CA PRO A 38 13.62 -4.32 10.52
C PRO A 38 13.14 -3.60 9.25
N LYS A 39 13.35 -2.29 9.20
CA LYS A 39 12.98 -1.43 8.06
C LYS A 39 13.84 -0.17 8.03
N PRO A 40 13.97 0.53 6.88
CA PRO A 40 14.44 1.90 6.84
C PRO A 40 13.57 2.83 7.70
N GLN A 41 14.17 3.84 8.34
CA GLN A 41 13.44 4.77 9.23
C GLN A 41 12.35 5.56 8.50
N GLU A 42 12.58 5.90 7.24
CA GLU A 42 11.73 6.70 6.39
C GLU A 42 10.47 5.97 5.91
N ILE A 43 10.47 4.63 5.99
CA ILE A 43 9.29 3.83 5.61
C ILE A 43 8.40 3.66 6.85
N PRO A 44 7.11 4.02 6.76
CA PRO A 44 6.17 3.71 7.84
C PRO A 44 6.07 2.20 8.05
N CYS A 45 5.53 1.80 9.18
CA CYS A 45 5.19 0.39 9.42
C CYS A 45 3.68 0.23 9.61
N ILE A 46 3.18 -0.95 9.32
CA ILE A 46 1.77 -1.30 9.53
C ILE A 46 1.58 -1.60 11.01
N ARG A 47 0.76 -0.81 11.69
CA ARG A 47 0.55 -0.89 13.12
C ARG A 47 -0.35 -2.05 13.53
N PRO A 48 -0.25 -2.53 14.79
CA PRO A 48 -1.11 -3.61 15.29
C PRO A 48 -2.62 -3.31 15.20
N ASP A 49 -3.02 -2.05 15.41
CA ASP A 49 -4.42 -1.63 15.28
C ASP A 49 -4.91 -1.66 13.83
N GLU A 50 -4.06 -1.32 12.87
CA GLU A 50 -4.36 -1.44 11.43
C GLU A 50 -4.51 -2.92 11.03
N MET A 51 -3.63 -3.79 11.55
CA MET A 51 -3.76 -5.24 11.38
C MET A 51 -5.01 -5.78 12.06
N GLY A 52 -5.40 -5.23 13.21
CA GLY A 52 -6.66 -5.53 13.87
C GLY A 52 -7.86 -5.28 12.96
N ARG A 53 -7.86 -4.17 12.22
CA ARG A 53 -8.91 -3.87 11.24
C ARG A 53 -8.96 -4.87 10.08
N LEU A 54 -7.81 -5.35 9.61
CA LEU A 54 -7.76 -6.40 8.58
C LEU A 54 -8.32 -7.73 9.10
N ARG A 55 -8.15 -8.02 10.40
CA ARG A 55 -8.65 -9.25 11.05
C ARG A 55 -10.09 -9.17 11.54
N ALA A 56 -10.60 -7.96 11.81
CA ALA A 56 -11.90 -7.77 12.43
C ALA A 56 -13.05 -8.38 11.61
N THR A 57 -13.97 -9.04 12.32
CA THR A 57 -15.11 -9.74 11.71
C THR A 57 -16.41 -8.95 11.76
N SER A 58 -16.42 -7.79 12.47
CA SER A 58 -17.64 -6.99 12.62
C SER A 58 -17.95 -6.17 11.37
N ALA A 59 -19.21 -6.16 11.00
CA ALA A 59 -19.71 -5.45 9.81
C ALA A 59 -19.45 -3.94 9.82
N SER A 60 -19.25 -3.35 11.00
CA SER A 60 -19.01 -1.91 11.15
C SER A 60 -17.57 -1.48 10.86
N SER A 61 -16.61 -2.40 10.84
CA SER A 61 -15.20 -2.05 10.70
C SER A 61 -14.62 -2.33 9.31
N LEU A 62 -15.30 -3.07 8.44
CA LEU A 62 -14.70 -3.54 7.18
C LEU A 62 -15.73 -3.82 6.08
N GLN A 63 -16.31 -2.79 5.51
CA GLN A 63 -16.91 -2.90 4.18
C GLN A 63 -15.95 -3.47 3.12
N LEU A 64 -14.62 -3.44 3.37
CA LEU A 64 -13.61 -4.01 2.48
C LEU A 64 -13.87 -5.47 2.13
N PHE A 65 -14.36 -6.24 3.12
CA PHE A 65 -14.58 -7.66 2.97
C PHE A 65 -16.06 -8.07 3.02
N ALA A 66 -16.97 -7.08 3.13
CA ALA A 66 -18.38 -7.37 3.34
C ALA A 66 -18.99 -8.20 2.20
N ASP A 67 -18.52 -7.99 0.97
CA ASP A 67 -19.13 -8.58 -0.22
C ASP A 67 -18.26 -9.64 -0.92
N GLY A 68 -17.02 -9.91 -0.48
CA GLY A 68 -16.10 -10.75 -1.23
C GLY A 68 -15.25 -11.77 -0.46
N LEU A 69 -15.06 -11.62 0.84
CA LEU A 69 -14.23 -12.53 1.63
C LEU A 69 -14.99 -13.07 2.84
N VAL A 70 -15.45 -14.30 2.76
CA VAL A 70 -16.16 -15.00 3.86
C VAL A 70 -15.28 -16.10 4.44
N GLY A 71 -15.19 -16.15 5.76
CA GLY A 71 -14.64 -17.30 6.50
C GLY A 71 -13.17 -17.62 6.22
N THR A 72 -12.90 -18.79 5.67
CA THR A 72 -11.55 -19.35 5.49
C THR A 72 -10.66 -18.55 4.55
N ALA A 73 -11.21 -17.95 3.50
CA ALA A 73 -10.45 -17.13 2.53
C ALA A 73 -9.87 -15.88 3.20
N ARG A 74 -10.64 -15.26 4.10
CA ARG A 74 -10.19 -14.09 4.87
C ARG A 74 -9.05 -14.42 5.83
N THR A 75 -9.15 -15.52 6.56
CA THR A 75 -8.09 -15.98 7.46
C THR A 75 -6.81 -16.23 6.66
N ALA A 76 -6.91 -16.98 5.57
CA ALA A 76 -5.77 -17.31 4.72
C ALA A 76 -5.07 -16.07 4.15
N ILE A 77 -5.83 -15.07 3.65
CA ILE A 77 -5.25 -13.83 3.10
C ILE A 77 -4.56 -12.99 4.19
N THR A 78 -5.15 -12.94 5.40
CA THR A 78 -4.61 -12.20 6.54
C THR A 78 -3.32 -12.85 7.08
N GLU A 79 -3.28 -14.16 7.17
CA GLU A 79 -2.08 -14.91 7.57
C GLU A 79 -0.98 -14.77 6.52
N SER A 80 -1.31 -14.92 5.24
CA SER A 80 -0.39 -14.68 4.12
C SER A 80 0.17 -13.26 4.15
N PHE A 81 -0.68 -12.26 4.41
CA PHE A 81 -0.28 -10.87 4.52
C PHE A 81 0.69 -10.66 5.69
N ALA A 82 0.37 -11.17 6.89
CA ALA A 82 1.22 -11.03 8.07
C ALA A 82 2.59 -11.69 7.87
N ALA A 83 2.61 -12.93 7.35
CA ALA A 83 3.84 -13.66 7.10
C ALA A 83 4.76 -12.92 6.09
N ARG A 84 4.20 -12.40 5.01
CA ARG A 84 4.97 -11.69 3.96
C ARG A 84 5.46 -10.31 4.38
N ASN A 85 4.83 -9.69 5.36
CA ASN A 85 5.19 -8.37 5.89
C ASN A 85 5.92 -8.43 7.25
N SER A 86 6.39 -9.61 7.65
CA SER A 86 7.28 -9.77 8.81
C SER A 86 8.64 -9.13 8.63
N ARG A 87 8.98 -8.70 7.42
CA ARG A 87 10.19 -7.94 7.06
C ARG A 87 9.92 -7.06 5.84
N SER A 88 10.74 -6.03 5.66
CA SER A 88 10.75 -5.25 4.42
C SER A 88 11.38 -6.07 3.28
N LEU A 89 10.83 -5.94 2.08
CA LEU A 89 11.31 -6.60 0.87
C LEU A 89 11.56 -5.53 -0.20
N THR A 90 12.56 -5.72 -1.03
CA THR A 90 12.76 -4.88 -2.22
C THR A 90 11.60 -5.07 -3.19
N LEU A 91 11.02 -3.98 -3.64
CA LEU A 91 9.98 -4.02 -4.66
C LEU A 91 10.59 -4.45 -6.00
N PRO A 92 9.90 -5.33 -6.75
CA PRO A 92 10.33 -5.65 -8.12
C PRO A 92 10.25 -4.40 -8.99
N SER A 93 11.13 -4.28 -9.97
CA SER A 93 11.06 -3.21 -10.96
C SER A 93 9.66 -3.13 -11.57
N LEU A 94 9.00 -2.00 -11.36
CA LEU A 94 7.78 -1.67 -12.07
C LEU A 94 8.21 -1.07 -13.40
N VAL A 95 8.09 -1.83 -14.49
CA VAL A 95 8.45 -1.37 -15.83
C VAL A 95 7.37 -0.37 -16.30
N ARG A 96 7.48 0.86 -15.79
CA ARG A 96 6.55 1.96 -16.08
C ARG A 96 7.32 3.27 -16.11
N SER A 97 7.18 4.03 -17.20
CA SER A 97 7.83 5.34 -17.36
C SER A 97 7.34 6.42 -16.40
N ASP A 98 6.19 6.21 -15.78
CA ASP A 98 5.54 7.14 -14.86
C ASP A 98 5.69 6.75 -13.37
N VAL A 99 6.54 5.77 -13.07
CA VAL A 99 6.83 5.34 -11.69
C VAL A 99 8.34 5.34 -11.47
N LEU A 100 8.78 6.06 -10.44
CA LEU A 100 10.15 6.08 -9.98
C LEU A 100 10.26 5.38 -8.61
N LEU A 101 10.98 4.27 -8.56
CA LEU A 101 11.32 3.59 -7.31
C LEU A 101 12.53 4.27 -6.68
N LEU A 102 12.40 4.68 -5.42
CA LEU A 102 13.44 5.34 -4.65
C LEU A 102 14.19 4.32 -3.80
N GLU A 103 15.49 4.23 -4.00
CA GLU A 103 16.41 3.52 -3.11
C GLU A 103 16.44 4.15 -1.71
N PRO A 104 16.82 3.41 -0.64
CA PRO A 104 16.75 3.88 0.75
C PRO A 104 17.46 5.23 0.99
N VAL A 105 18.60 5.48 0.36
CA VAL A 105 19.33 6.76 0.49
C VAL A 105 18.51 7.91 -0.11
N ARG A 106 17.98 7.74 -1.30
CA ARG A 106 17.12 8.74 -1.95
C ARG A 106 15.78 8.92 -1.24
N LEU A 107 15.29 7.86 -0.62
CA LEU A 107 14.08 7.90 0.18
C LEU A 107 14.25 8.85 1.38
N ALA A 108 15.39 8.81 2.06
CA ALA A 108 15.70 9.73 3.16
C ALA A 108 15.73 11.19 2.70
N GLU A 109 16.38 11.48 1.58
CA GLU A 109 16.42 12.81 0.98
C GLU A 109 15.03 13.33 0.61
N GLU A 110 14.22 12.51 -0.06
CA GLU A 110 12.85 12.90 -0.46
C GLU A 110 11.93 13.06 0.74
N SER A 111 12.06 12.22 1.78
CA SER A 111 11.32 12.37 3.04
C SER A 111 11.60 13.71 3.72
N GLN A 112 12.84 14.19 3.70
CA GLN A 112 13.19 15.52 4.20
C GLN A 112 12.58 16.63 3.33
N ARG A 113 12.57 16.46 2.01
CA ARG A 113 11.93 17.41 1.08
C ARG A 113 10.41 17.48 1.23
N LEU A 114 9.74 16.40 1.66
CA LEU A 114 8.29 16.41 1.90
C LEU A 114 7.85 17.45 2.94
N SER A 115 8.78 17.91 3.78
CA SER A 115 8.55 19.01 4.72
C SER A 115 8.53 20.39 4.06
N SER A 116 8.91 20.49 2.79
CA SER A 116 8.98 21.76 2.04
C SER A 116 7.71 21.99 1.22
N PRO A 117 7.25 23.25 1.10
CA PRO A 117 6.13 23.57 0.21
C PRO A 117 6.42 23.16 -1.23
N GLY A 118 5.46 22.52 -1.89
CA GLY A 118 5.57 22.09 -3.28
C GLY A 118 6.30 20.77 -3.52
N ALA A 119 6.66 20.04 -2.47
CA ALA A 119 7.25 18.72 -2.60
C ALA A 119 6.29 17.71 -3.22
N SER A 120 6.82 16.87 -4.11
CA SER A 120 6.10 15.70 -4.63
C SER A 120 5.83 14.73 -3.48
N GLY A 121 4.66 14.12 -3.44
CA GLY A 121 4.37 13.12 -2.43
C GLY A 121 5.18 11.83 -2.63
N LEU A 122 5.23 11.02 -1.59
CA LEU A 122 5.85 9.70 -1.56
C LEU A 122 4.80 8.64 -1.31
N GLY A 123 4.71 7.64 -2.16
CA GLY A 123 3.89 6.46 -1.95
C GLY A 123 4.69 5.23 -1.57
N GLY A 124 4.00 4.19 -1.12
CA GLY A 124 4.61 2.89 -0.89
C GLY A 124 3.57 1.82 -0.62
N PHE A 125 4.03 0.56 -0.63
CA PHE A 125 3.19 -0.63 -0.52
C PHE A 125 3.77 -1.64 0.46
N SER A 126 2.90 -2.44 1.03
CA SER A 126 3.27 -3.71 1.66
C SER A 126 3.55 -4.78 0.60
N ALA A 127 4.14 -5.90 1.01
CA ALA A 127 4.04 -7.13 0.25
C ALA A 127 2.58 -7.61 0.19
N PRO A 128 2.08 -8.13 -0.95
CA PRO A 128 0.70 -8.58 -1.04
C PRO A 128 0.48 -9.85 -0.21
N GLY A 129 -0.61 -9.90 0.55
CA GLY A 129 -1.15 -11.16 1.05
C GLY A 129 -2.07 -11.78 0.00
N TYR A 130 -2.05 -13.10 -0.17
CA TYR A 130 -2.85 -13.80 -1.17
C TYR A 130 -3.80 -14.80 -0.54
N SER A 131 -4.99 -14.95 -1.10
CA SER A 131 -5.90 -16.08 -0.88
C SER A 131 -5.68 -17.15 -1.95
N ARG A 132 -6.22 -18.35 -1.70
CA ARG A 132 -6.22 -19.44 -2.70
C ARG A 132 -7.19 -19.15 -3.85
N ASP A 133 -8.19 -18.32 -3.63
CA ASP A 133 -9.26 -18.00 -4.58
C ASP A 133 -8.91 -16.84 -5.52
N GLY A 134 -7.61 -16.50 -5.63
CA GLY A 134 -7.13 -15.49 -6.57
C GLY A 134 -7.36 -14.05 -6.10
N GLN A 135 -7.47 -13.82 -4.79
CA GLN A 135 -7.55 -12.47 -4.23
C GLN A 135 -6.20 -12.05 -3.63
N ALA A 136 -5.98 -10.74 -3.55
CA ALA A 136 -4.83 -10.16 -2.88
C ALA A 136 -5.23 -8.96 -2.03
N VAL A 137 -4.54 -8.78 -0.91
CA VAL A 137 -4.62 -7.54 -0.12
C VAL A 137 -3.26 -6.85 -0.08
N VAL A 138 -3.27 -5.54 -0.25
CA VAL A 138 -2.07 -4.69 -0.18
C VAL A 138 -2.38 -3.51 0.74
N TYR A 139 -1.46 -3.21 1.64
CA TYR A 139 -1.45 -1.91 2.32
C TYR A 139 -0.76 -0.91 1.41
N ALA A 140 -1.38 0.26 1.22
CA ALA A 140 -0.83 1.36 0.46
C ALA A 140 -0.84 2.63 1.31
N PHE A 141 0.21 3.45 1.20
CA PHE A 141 0.26 4.78 1.82
C PHE A 141 0.69 5.83 0.81
N TYR A 142 0.37 7.07 1.14
CA TYR A 142 0.82 8.27 0.45
C TYR A 142 1.10 9.36 1.48
N LEU A 143 2.26 9.99 1.40
CA LEU A 143 2.69 11.11 2.23
C LEU A 143 2.97 12.30 1.32
N CYS A 144 2.52 13.49 1.70
CA CYS A 144 2.67 14.72 0.93
C CYS A 144 3.07 15.92 1.81
N GLY A 145 3.70 15.66 2.93
CA GLY A 145 4.16 16.65 3.92
C GLY A 145 3.85 16.22 5.35
N ASN A 146 4.14 17.11 6.30
CA ASN A 146 4.05 16.79 7.73
C ASN A 146 2.63 16.48 8.22
N MET A 147 1.60 17.06 7.58
CA MET A 147 0.20 16.89 7.94
C MET A 147 -0.64 16.54 6.71
N CYS A 148 -0.07 15.76 5.84
CA CYS A 148 -0.72 15.38 4.60
C CYS A 148 -0.36 13.95 4.24
N GLY A 149 -1.34 13.10 4.30
CA GLY A 149 -1.14 11.71 3.92
C GLY A 149 -2.39 10.87 4.11
N TYR A 150 -2.33 9.65 3.65
CA TYR A 150 -3.32 8.62 3.94
C TYR A 150 -2.71 7.23 3.87
N ALA A 151 -3.38 6.27 4.48
CA ALA A 151 -3.13 4.86 4.24
C ALA A 151 -4.44 4.10 4.09
N CYS A 152 -4.38 3.03 3.32
CA CYS A 152 -5.52 2.17 3.07
C CYS A 152 -5.08 0.71 2.86
N PHE A 153 -6.02 -0.22 3.10
CA PHE A 153 -5.94 -1.55 2.51
C PHE A 153 -6.67 -1.54 1.17
N VAL A 154 -6.09 -2.24 0.20
CA VAL A 154 -6.64 -2.43 -1.14
C VAL A 154 -6.86 -3.92 -1.34
N LEU A 155 -8.10 -4.32 -1.62
CA LEU A 155 -8.47 -5.67 -2.00
C LEU A 155 -8.50 -5.75 -3.53
N LEU A 156 -7.86 -6.77 -4.07
CA LEU A 156 -7.79 -7.02 -5.49
C LEU A 156 -8.27 -8.43 -5.82
N ASP A 157 -8.89 -8.58 -6.98
CA ASP A 157 -9.23 -9.86 -7.59
C ASP A 157 -8.39 -10.11 -8.82
N ARG A 158 -8.06 -11.37 -9.05
CA ARG A 158 -7.40 -11.82 -10.28
C ARG A 158 -8.45 -12.20 -11.31
N GLY A 159 -8.62 -11.35 -12.31
CA GLY A 159 -9.46 -11.63 -13.49
C GLY A 159 -8.65 -12.15 -14.67
N GLU A 160 -9.31 -12.40 -15.80
CA GLU A 160 -8.68 -12.86 -17.05
C GLU A 160 -7.64 -11.87 -17.58
N SER A 161 -7.90 -10.57 -17.47
CA SER A 161 -7.01 -9.49 -17.92
C SER A 161 -5.94 -9.10 -16.90
N GLY A 162 -5.86 -9.78 -15.75
CA GLY A 162 -4.92 -9.47 -14.67
C GLY A 162 -5.60 -9.01 -13.38
N TRP A 163 -4.84 -8.32 -12.54
CA TRP A 163 -5.34 -7.84 -11.26
C TRP A 163 -6.12 -6.54 -11.40
N ARG A 164 -7.28 -6.47 -10.72
CA ARG A 164 -8.09 -5.27 -10.60
C ARG A 164 -8.47 -5.00 -9.16
N VAL A 165 -8.58 -3.72 -8.81
CA VAL A 165 -9.02 -3.30 -7.48
C VAL A 165 -10.52 -3.56 -7.35
N GLN A 166 -10.90 -4.35 -6.34
CA GLN A 166 -12.27 -4.63 -5.95
C GLN A 166 -12.78 -3.56 -4.98
N SER A 167 -11.99 -3.26 -3.94
CA SER A 167 -12.36 -2.28 -2.92
C SER A 167 -11.14 -1.67 -2.25
N THR A 168 -11.35 -0.53 -1.60
CA THR A 168 -10.33 0.21 -0.85
C THR A 168 -10.90 0.60 0.51
N HIS A 169 -10.18 0.26 1.57
CA HIS A 169 -10.53 0.62 2.94
C HIS A 169 -9.55 1.62 3.51
N LEU A 170 -10.04 2.83 3.77
CA LEU A 170 -9.24 3.91 4.34
C LEU A 170 -8.96 3.64 5.81
N LEU A 171 -7.68 3.74 6.21
CA LEU A 171 -7.23 3.53 7.58
C LEU A 171 -7.07 4.84 8.33
N TRP A 172 -6.40 5.80 7.71
CA TRP A 172 -6.21 7.13 8.24
C TRP A 172 -5.98 8.15 7.12
N VAL A 173 -6.27 9.39 7.45
CA VAL A 173 -5.95 10.62 6.68
C VAL A 173 -5.38 11.62 7.65
N SER A 174 -4.39 12.37 7.25
CA SER A 174 -3.81 13.50 7.98
C SER A 174 -3.73 14.75 7.10
#